data_4f053c5d5c88e593a96651e872b8ef5e
#
_entry.id   4f053c5d5c88e593a96651e872b8ef5e
#
_cell.length_a   1.000
_cell.length_b   1.000
_cell.length_c   1.000
_cell.angle_alpha   90.00
_cell.angle_beta   90.00
_cell.angle_gamma   90.00
#
_symmetry.space_group_name_H-M   'P 1'
#
loop_
_entity.id
_entity.type
_entity.pdbx_description
1 polymer ?
#
loop_
_entity_poly.entity_id
_entity_poly.type
_entity_poly.pdbx_seq_one_letter_code
_entity_poly.pdbx_strand_id
1 'polypeptide(L)'
;MLPIPAFLGAKSPAMTIFRKPTLKISEKKKREMPEGLWTKCTGCSEMVHNLALEENLRVCPRCGHHFAMGAAERITLLIDEGSFRETDASMSAVDPLGFKGVATYEERLATYRKKTGLVDAVITGSGSMGGIPVGLAVMDFAFLAATMGSVVGEKITRIIEASTKAKRPVIIVCASGGARMYEGMLSLMQMAKTSGALARHAEAGLPYIAVLTNPTTAGVMASFATLGDITLAEPRAMIGFAGPRVIRETTHQELPAGFQTAEFLLEHGLIDEIVPRAKMRETIITIIRNLTGK
;
A
#
# COMPACT_ATOMS: atom_id res chain seq x y z
N MET A 1 19.61 -93.73 24.96
CA MET A 1 20.42 -92.59 24.48
C MET A 1 20.47 -91.59 25.62
N LEU A 2 21.64 -91.41 26.22
CA LEU A 2 21.88 -90.61 27.42
C LEU A 2 22.11 -89.12 27.06
N PRO A 3 21.63 -88.17 27.89
CA PRO A 3 21.84 -86.71 27.61
C PRO A 3 23.21 -86.25 28.16
N ILE A 4 23.85 -85.35 27.43
CA ILE A 4 25.13 -84.73 27.75
C ILE A 4 24.90 -83.51 28.71
N PRO A 5 25.72 -83.37 29.78
CA PRO A 5 25.52 -82.29 30.74
C PRO A 5 26.11 -80.94 30.25
N ALA A 6 25.44 -79.87 30.55
CA ALA A 6 25.83 -78.50 30.26
C ALA A 6 26.93 -77.99 31.19
N PHE A 7 28.02 -77.47 30.66
CA PHE A 7 29.07 -76.73 31.37
C PHE A 7 28.64 -75.32 31.74
N LEU A 8 28.67 -75.05 33.03
CA LEU A 8 28.53 -73.70 33.61
C LEU A 8 29.78 -72.85 33.33
N GLY A 9 29.65 -71.85 32.48
CA GLY A 9 30.68 -70.85 32.24
C GLY A 9 30.60 -69.72 33.29
N ALA A 10 31.67 -69.56 34.08
CA ALA A 10 31.82 -68.48 35.03
C ALA A 10 31.90 -67.10 34.35
N LYS A 11 31.07 -66.18 34.79
CA LYS A 11 31.11 -64.75 34.36
C LYS A 11 32.24 -64.03 35.11
N SER A 12 33.25 -63.58 34.38
CA SER A 12 34.26 -62.63 34.83
C SER A 12 33.64 -61.24 35.07
N PRO A 13 34.01 -60.52 36.17
CA PRO A 13 33.50 -59.17 36.41
C PRO A 13 34.15 -58.17 35.45
N ALA A 14 33.35 -57.49 34.61
CA ALA A 14 33.82 -56.42 33.78
C ALA A 14 34.11 -55.17 34.62
N MET A 15 35.38 -54.77 34.64
CA MET A 15 35.88 -53.55 35.26
C MET A 15 35.30 -52.32 34.50
N THR A 16 34.37 -51.64 35.15
CA THR A 16 33.82 -50.37 34.67
C THR A 16 34.75 -49.24 35.07
N ILE A 17 35.70 -48.91 34.22
CA ILE A 17 36.52 -47.69 34.34
C ILE A 17 36.13 -46.73 33.25
N PHE A 18 35.76 -45.47 33.63
CA PHE A 18 35.34 -44.34 32.84
C PHE A 18 33.85 -44.28 32.46
N ARG A 19 33.04 -43.80 33.40
CA ARG A 19 31.83 -43.06 33.05
C ARG A 19 32.24 -41.65 32.58
N LYS A 20 32.05 -41.34 31.29
CA LYS A 20 32.13 -39.96 30.78
C LYS A 20 31.05 -39.13 31.48
N PRO A 21 31.39 -37.95 32.05
CA PRO A 21 30.37 -37.06 32.59
C PRO A 21 29.47 -36.56 31.43
N THR A 22 28.20 -36.88 31.49
CA THR A 22 27.18 -36.26 30.62
C THR A 22 27.04 -34.80 31.04
N LEU A 23 27.71 -33.92 30.34
CA LEU A 23 27.42 -32.49 30.40
C LEU A 23 25.96 -32.31 30.00
N LYS A 24 25.10 -32.00 30.95
CA LYS A 24 23.77 -31.46 30.69
C LYS A 24 24.02 -30.05 30.13
N ILE A 25 24.04 -29.93 28.79
CA ILE A 25 23.91 -28.65 28.12
C ILE A 25 22.53 -28.16 28.52
N SER A 26 22.46 -27.17 29.43
CA SER A 26 21.23 -26.45 29.67
C SER A 26 20.87 -25.81 28.32
N GLU A 27 19.81 -26.30 27.70
CA GLU A 27 19.21 -25.57 26.59
C GLU A 27 18.87 -24.19 27.14
N LYS A 28 19.73 -23.19 26.82
CA LYS A 28 19.34 -21.79 26.92
C LYS A 28 18.07 -21.68 26.07
N LYS A 29 16.92 -21.56 26.74
CA LYS A 29 15.67 -21.16 26.06
C LYS A 29 16.06 -20.05 25.09
N LYS A 30 16.02 -20.31 23.78
CA LYS A 30 16.02 -19.27 22.78
C LYS A 30 14.96 -18.29 23.26
N ARG A 31 15.37 -17.07 23.63
CA ARG A 31 14.41 -16.00 23.85
C ARG A 31 13.64 -15.91 22.54
N GLU A 32 12.41 -16.34 22.55
CA GLU A 32 11.48 -16.08 21.46
C GLU A 32 11.47 -14.56 21.29
N MET A 33 12.06 -14.10 20.19
CA MET A 33 11.93 -12.70 19.82
C MET A 33 10.42 -12.47 19.59
N PRO A 34 9.83 -11.44 20.20
CA PRO A 34 8.43 -11.13 19.97
C PRO A 34 8.19 -11.07 18.46
N GLU A 35 7.20 -11.82 17.98
CA GLU A 35 6.81 -11.80 16.58
C GLU A 35 6.43 -10.37 16.21
N GLY A 36 6.95 -9.86 15.09
CA GLY A 36 6.56 -8.56 14.55
C GLY A 36 7.51 -7.39 14.82
N LEU A 37 8.69 -7.57 15.46
CA LEU A 37 9.65 -6.48 15.64
C LEU A 37 10.47 -6.14 14.38
N TRP A 38 10.57 -7.08 13.44
CA TRP A 38 11.41 -6.95 12.25
C TRP A 38 10.63 -7.22 10.98
N THR A 39 10.89 -6.42 9.97
CA THR A 39 10.35 -6.59 8.62
C THR A 39 11.48 -6.83 7.64
N LYS A 40 11.34 -7.86 6.79
CA LYS A 40 12.28 -8.11 5.70
C LYS A 40 12.00 -7.13 4.57
N CYS A 41 13.01 -6.37 4.18
CA CYS A 41 12.90 -5.43 3.06
C CYS A 41 12.80 -6.19 1.74
N THR A 42 11.78 -5.90 0.94
CA THR A 42 11.61 -6.51 -0.39
C THR A 42 12.57 -5.95 -1.43
N GLY A 43 13.17 -4.79 -1.17
CA GLY A 43 14.14 -4.16 -2.08
C GLY A 43 15.57 -4.68 -1.93
N CYS A 44 16.04 -4.93 -0.68
CA CYS A 44 17.42 -5.38 -0.41
C CYS A 44 17.51 -6.68 0.37
N SER A 45 16.37 -7.29 0.73
CA SER A 45 16.28 -8.53 1.53
C SER A 45 16.82 -8.45 2.95
N GLU A 46 17.27 -7.29 3.42
CA GLU A 46 17.74 -7.06 4.78
C GLU A 46 16.58 -7.00 5.79
N MET A 47 16.87 -7.40 7.02
CA MET A 47 15.94 -7.26 8.15
C MET A 47 16.03 -5.84 8.72
N VAL A 48 14.91 -5.13 8.76
CA VAL A 48 14.82 -3.77 9.29
C VAL A 48 13.89 -3.76 10.50
N HIS A 49 14.28 -3.10 11.56
CA HIS A 49 13.46 -2.97 12.76
C HIS A 49 12.25 -2.06 12.49
N ASN A 50 11.07 -2.46 12.95
CA ASN A 50 9.85 -1.73 12.64
C ASN A 50 9.82 -0.29 13.18
N LEU A 51 10.39 -0.03 14.36
CA LEU A 51 10.54 1.34 14.86
C LEU A 51 11.41 2.20 13.92
N ALA A 52 12.51 1.65 13.40
CA ALA A 52 13.35 2.38 12.44
C ALA A 52 12.62 2.66 11.11
N LEU A 53 11.70 1.78 10.71
CA LEU A 53 10.82 2.05 9.56
C LEU A 53 9.80 3.14 9.87
N GLU A 54 9.22 3.16 11.06
CA GLU A 54 8.29 4.20 11.50
C GLU A 54 8.95 5.57 11.57
N GLU A 55 10.10 5.66 12.22
CA GLU A 55 10.90 6.89 12.32
C GLU A 55 11.36 7.40 10.95
N ASN A 56 11.63 6.49 10.00
CA ASN A 56 12.03 6.82 8.63
C ASN A 56 10.87 6.81 7.63
N LEU A 57 9.65 7.16 8.06
CA LEU A 57 8.46 7.29 7.20
C LEU A 57 8.18 6.04 6.35
N ARG A 58 8.38 4.84 6.90
CA ARG A 58 8.23 3.57 6.18
C ARG A 58 9.17 3.44 4.96
N VAL A 59 10.33 4.06 5.00
CA VAL A 59 11.38 3.94 3.97
C VAL A 59 12.53 3.12 4.53
N CYS A 60 13.02 2.13 3.79
CA CYS A 60 14.14 1.31 4.20
C CYS A 60 15.42 2.17 4.36
N PRO A 61 16.04 2.22 5.54
CA PRO A 61 17.25 3.03 5.75
C PRO A 61 18.47 2.49 4.99
N ARG A 62 18.41 1.24 4.51
CA ARG A 62 19.51 0.60 3.77
C ARG A 62 19.48 0.89 2.27
N CYS A 63 18.32 0.73 1.64
CA CYS A 63 18.22 0.81 0.17
C CYS A 63 17.24 1.87 -0.33
N GLY A 64 16.56 2.61 0.55
CA GLY A 64 15.57 3.61 0.16
C GLY A 64 14.27 3.02 -0.39
N HIS A 65 13.99 1.72 -0.21
CA HIS A 65 12.73 1.13 -0.63
C HIS A 65 11.56 1.70 0.18
N HIS A 66 10.52 2.20 -0.51
CA HIS A 66 9.32 2.76 0.09
C HIS A 66 8.31 1.64 0.36
N PHE A 67 8.10 1.32 1.63
CA PHE A 67 7.04 0.39 2.03
C PHE A 67 5.67 1.05 1.94
N ALA A 68 4.60 0.24 1.91
CA ALA A 68 3.25 0.76 1.99
C ALA A 68 3.07 1.58 3.29
N MET A 69 2.36 2.71 3.17
CA MET A 69 2.01 3.59 4.27
C MET A 69 0.49 3.71 4.34
N GLY A 70 -0.09 3.58 5.53
CA GLY A 70 -1.51 3.72 5.74
C GLY A 70 -2.03 5.14 5.46
N ALA A 71 -3.31 5.25 5.13
CA ALA A 71 -3.90 6.54 4.77
C ALA A 71 -3.84 7.54 5.93
N ALA A 72 -4.13 7.14 7.16
CA ALA A 72 -4.06 8.02 8.33
C ALA A 72 -2.65 8.56 8.57
N GLU A 73 -1.63 7.69 8.49
CA GLU A 73 -0.22 8.07 8.64
C GLU A 73 0.20 9.08 7.56
N ARG A 74 -0.25 8.86 6.32
CA ARG A 74 0.04 9.76 5.20
C ARG A 74 -0.66 11.11 5.32
N ILE A 75 -1.89 11.15 5.83
CA ILE A 75 -2.61 12.40 6.13
C ILE A 75 -1.83 13.22 7.16
N THR A 76 -1.37 12.57 8.24
CA THR A 76 -0.55 13.23 9.27
C THR A 76 0.76 13.80 8.71
N LEU A 77 1.37 13.11 7.73
CA LEU A 77 2.58 13.59 7.07
C LEU A 77 2.35 14.81 6.19
N LEU A 78 1.21 14.89 5.50
CA LEU A 78 0.95 15.89 4.47
C LEU A 78 0.24 17.14 5.01
N ILE A 79 -0.72 16.98 5.91
CA ILE A 79 -1.62 18.04 6.37
C ILE A 79 -1.11 18.71 7.64
N ASP A 80 -1.38 19.98 7.79
CA ASP A 80 -1.05 20.75 8.99
C ASP A 80 -1.80 20.18 10.19
N GLU A 81 -1.12 20.06 11.32
CA GLU A 81 -1.65 19.45 12.53
C GLU A 81 -3.01 20.05 12.93
N GLY A 82 -3.96 19.18 13.25
CA GLY A 82 -5.30 19.56 13.70
C GLY A 82 -6.22 20.18 12.64
N SER A 83 -5.75 20.40 11.40
CA SER A 83 -6.55 21.03 10.35
C SER A 83 -7.41 20.06 9.53
N PHE A 84 -7.11 18.76 9.54
CA PHE A 84 -7.85 17.78 8.73
C PHE A 84 -9.29 17.58 9.23
N ARG A 85 -10.21 17.60 8.29
CA ARG A 85 -11.64 17.30 8.53
C ARG A 85 -12.06 16.25 7.52
N GLU A 86 -12.22 15.01 7.99
CA GLU A 86 -12.68 13.91 7.15
C GLU A 86 -14.11 14.14 6.67
N THR A 87 -14.39 13.79 5.42
CA THR A 87 -15.72 13.81 4.80
C THR A 87 -16.16 12.40 4.45
N ASP A 88 -17.48 12.15 4.47
CA ASP A 88 -18.07 10.86 4.09
C ASP A 88 -17.47 9.64 4.84
N ALA A 89 -17.05 9.83 6.10
CA ALA A 89 -16.36 8.81 6.90
C ALA A 89 -17.18 7.51 7.05
N SER A 90 -18.50 7.61 7.11
CA SER A 90 -19.41 6.46 7.27
C SER A 90 -19.85 5.83 5.95
N MET A 91 -19.43 6.37 4.80
CA MET A 91 -19.86 5.84 3.49
C MET A 91 -19.30 4.44 3.26
N SER A 92 -20.19 3.49 3.08
CA SER A 92 -19.91 2.06 3.06
C SER A 92 -20.42 1.40 1.79
N ALA A 93 -19.63 0.50 1.21
CA ALA A 93 -20.06 -0.31 0.07
C ALA A 93 -21.18 -1.27 0.47
N VAL A 94 -22.12 -1.42 -0.44
CA VAL A 94 -23.15 -2.48 -0.44
C VAL A 94 -22.82 -3.49 -1.52
N ASP A 95 -23.40 -4.70 -1.46
CA ASP A 95 -23.27 -5.71 -2.51
C ASP A 95 -24.48 -5.70 -3.44
N PRO A 96 -24.46 -4.91 -4.54
CA PRO A 96 -25.60 -4.80 -5.44
C PRO A 96 -25.74 -6.01 -6.37
N LEU A 97 -24.69 -6.83 -6.50
CA LEU A 97 -24.65 -7.94 -7.45
C LEU A 97 -24.78 -9.31 -6.77
N GLY A 98 -24.72 -9.38 -5.45
CA GLY A 98 -24.66 -10.64 -4.71
C GLY A 98 -23.43 -11.48 -5.12
N PHE A 99 -22.28 -10.81 -5.38
CA PHE A 99 -21.10 -11.48 -5.92
C PHE A 99 -20.51 -12.46 -4.92
N LYS A 100 -20.37 -13.71 -5.37
CA LYS A 100 -19.77 -14.79 -4.59
C LYS A 100 -18.57 -15.38 -5.34
N GLY A 101 -17.38 -15.11 -4.80
CA GLY A 101 -16.13 -15.74 -5.21
C GLY A 101 -15.74 -16.86 -4.23
N VAL A 102 -14.48 -16.82 -3.74
CA VAL A 102 -14.01 -17.69 -2.63
C VAL A 102 -14.78 -17.38 -1.33
N ALA A 103 -15.16 -16.11 -1.15
CA ALA A 103 -16.04 -15.62 -0.09
C ALA A 103 -17.00 -14.59 -0.68
N THR A 104 -18.10 -14.29 0.01
CA THR A 104 -19.03 -13.23 -0.42
C THR A 104 -18.38 -11.86 -0.31
N TYR A 105 -18.87 -10.88 -1.04
CA TYR A 105 -18.34 -9.51 -0.96
C TYR A 105 -18.54 -8.92 0.44
N GLU A 106 -19.68 -9.16 1.07
CA GLU A 106 -19.97 -8.72 2.44
C GLU A 106 -18.97 -9.29 3.46
N GLU A 107 -18.67 -10.59 3.39
CA GLU A 107 -17.66 -11.22 4.26
C GLU A 107 -16.27 -10.62 4.07
N ARG A 108 -15.92 -10.31 2.82
CA ARG A 108 -14.64 -9.64 2.50
C ARG A 108 -14.61 -8.24 3.08
N LEU A 109 -15.65 -7.44 2.90
CA LEU A 109 -15.74 -6.09 3.48
C LEU A 109 -15.62 -6.14 5.01
N ALA A 110 -16.39 -7.02 5.68
CA ALA A 110 -16.34 -7.18 7.13
C ALA A 110 -14.93 -7.57 7.61
N THR A 111 -14.27 -8.50 6.93
CA THR A 111 -12.90 -8.94 7.26
C THR A 111 -11.91 -7.79 7.17
N TYR A 112 -11.95 -7.00 6.07
CA TYR A 112 -11.00 -5.91 5.89
C TYR A 112 -11.29 -4.72 6.79
N ARG A 113 -12.55 -4.41 7.09
CA ARG A 113 -12.93 -3.41 8.11
C ARG A 113 -12.36 -3.77 9.47
N LYS A 114 -12.51 -5.03 9.89
CA LYS A 114 -11.95 -5.52 11.15
C LYS A 114 -10.42 -5.45 11.18
N LYS A 115 -9.77 -5.78 10.05
CA LYS A 115 -8.30 -5.81 9.95
C LYS A 115 -7.67 -4.41 9.92
N THR A 116 -8.29 -3.46 9.23
CA THR A 116 -7.69 -2.14 8.95
C THR A 116 -8.28 -1.02 9.80
N GLY A 117 -9.46 -1.20 10.38
CA GLY A 117 -10.22 -0.13 11.02
C GLY A 117 -10.87 0.85 10.04
N LEU A 118 -10.66 0.68 8.74
CA LEU A 118 -11.23 1.53 7.69
C LEU A 118 -12.61 1.05 7.27
N VAL A 119 -13.46 1.97 6.87
CA VAL A 119 -14.79 1.67 6.30
C VAL A 119 -14.69 1.24 4.84
N ASP A 120 -13.82 1.90 4.06
CA ASP A 120 -13.45 1.55 2.69
C ASP A 120 -12.01 2.03 2.38
N ALA A 121 -11.53 1.79 1.17
CA ALA A 121 -10.14 1.91 0.74
C ALA A 121 -9.65 3.35 0.51
N VAL A 122 -10.41 4.37 0.87
CA VAL A 122 -10.00 5.78 0.72
C VAL A 122 -10.50 6.63 1.89
N ILE A 123 -9.64 7.50 2.40
CA ILE A 123 -10.00 8.58 3.32
C ILE A 123 -10.01 9.88 2.51
N THR A 124 -11.08 10.65 2.62
CA THR A 124 -11.23 11.94 1.94
C THR A 124 -11.56 13.03 2.94
N GLY A 125 -11.08 14.22 2.71
CA GLY A 125 -11.35 15.34 3.58
C GLY A 125 -10.73 16.64 3.10
N SER A 126 -10.89 17.68 3.88
CA SER A 126 -10.22 18.96 3.66
C SER A 126 -9.32 19.32 4.81
N GLY A 127 -8.26 20.05 4.54
CA GLY A 127 -7.32 20.52 5.54
C GLY A 127 -6.47 21.65 4.98
N SER A 128 -5.43 22.02 5.70
CA SER A 128 -4.41 22.96 5.23
C SER A 128 -3.07 22.25 5.03
N MET A 129 -2.33 22.68 4.02
CA MET A 129 -0.98 22.22 3.76
C MET A 129 -0.07 23.45 3.62
N GLY A 130 0.78 23.69 4.62
CA GLY A 130 1.58 24.93 4.70
C GLY A 130 0.72 26.19 4.77
N GLY A 131 -0.42 26.15 5.44
CA GLY A 131 -1.40 27.22 5.56
C GLY A 131 -2.35 27.35 4.37
N ILE A 132 -2.16 26.59 3.29
CA ILE A 132 -3.02 26.65 2.09
C ILE A 132 -4.16 25.64 2.21
N PRO A 133 -5.43 26.06 2.12
CA PRO A 133 -6.58 25.14 2.14
C PRO A 133 -6.57 24.21 0.92
N VAL A 134 -6.72 22.90 1.15
CA VAL A 134 -6.71 21.88 0.11
C VAL A 134 -7.83 20.85 0.32
N GLY A 135 -8.25 20.21 -0.77
CA GLY A 135 -8.97 18.94 -0.74
C GLY A 135 -7.98 17.78 -0.85
N LEU A 136 -8.16 16.75 -0.04
CA LEU A 136 -7.26 15.59 -0.01
C LEU A 136 -8.04 14.29 -0.08
N ALA A 137 -7.57 13.37 -0.92
CA ALA A 137 -7.95 11.97 -0.91
C ALA A 137 -6.71 11.10 -0.76
N VAL A 138 -6.75 10.11 0.12
CA VAL A 138 -5.63 9.17 0.33
C VAL A 138 -6.17 7.75 0.29
N MET A 139 -5.71 6.97 -0.70
CA MET A 139 -6.06 5.56 -0.83
C MET A 139 -5.19 4.70 0.11
N ASP A 140 -5.76 3.64 0.65
CA ASP A 140 -5.08 2.73 1.57
C ASP A 140 -5.04 1.31 1.01
N PHE A 141 -3.84 0.87 0.64
CA PHE A 141 -3.62 -0.44 0.02
C PHE A 141 -3.95 -1.63 0.94
N ALA A 142 -3.96 -1.41 2.26
CA ALA A 142 -4.30 -2.47 3.21
C ALA A 142 -5.77 -2.90 3.11
N PHE A 143 -6.67 -2.02 2.63
CA PHE A 143 -8.07 -2.35 2.44
C PHE A 143 -8.33 -2.86 1.02
N LEU A 144 -8.54 -4.17 0.85
CA LEU A 144 -8.82 -4.84 -0.45
C LEU A 144 -7.87 -4.40 -1.59
N ALA A 145 -6.57 -4.25 -1.28
CA ALA A 145 -5.56 -3.72 -2.20
C ALA A 145 -5.94 -2.35 -2.80
N ALA A 146 -6.65 -1.53 -2.06
CA ALA A 146 -7.22 -0.24 -2.49
C ALA A 146 -7.93 -0.29 -3.84
N THR A 147 -8.59 -1.40 -4.14
CA THR A 147 -9.35 -1.52 -5.38
C THR A 147 -10.50 -0.52 -5.42
N MET A 148 -10.62 0.18 -6.56
CA MET A 148 -11.65 1.18 -6.78
C MET A 148 -13.02 0.51 -6.97
N GLY A 149 -13.92 0.71 -6.03
CA GLY A 149 -15.35 0.41 -6.12
C GLY A 149 -16.18 1.67 -6.07
N SER A 150 -17.48 1.52 -5.98
CA SER A 150 -18.46 2.62 -5.96
C SER A 150 -18.18 3.66 -4.87
N VAL A 151 -17.82 3.21 -3.65
CA VAL A 151 -17.51 4.11 -2.53
C VAL A 151 -16.24 4.90 -2.78
N VAL A 152 -15.18 4.25 -3.26
CA VAL A 152 -13.91 4.94 -3.57
C VAL A 152 -14.14 6.01 -4.62
N GLY A 153 -14.81 5.68 -5.73
CA GLY A 153 -15.10 6.63 -6.78
C GLY A 153 -16.03 7.76 -6.32
N GLU A 154 -17.06 7.45 -5.52
CA GLU A 154 -17.96 8.47 -4.97
C GLU A 154 -17.24 9.43 -4.03
N LYS A 155 -16.47 8.93 -3.06
CA LYS A 155 -15.71 9.79 -2.12
C LYS A 155 -14.72 10.69 -2.84
N ILE A 156 -14.00 10.17 -3.84
CA ILE A 156 -13.08 10.95 -4.67
C ILE A 156 -13.85 12.01 -5.47
N THR A 157 -14.97 11.66 -6.10
CA THR A 157 -15.82 12.62 -6.83
C THR A 157 -16.27 13.75 -5.91
N ARG A 158 -16.81 13.41 -4.73
CA ARG A 158 -17.32 14.42 -3.78
C ARG A 158 -16.24 15.38 -3.28
N ILE A 159 -15.03 14.88 -2.96
CA ILE A 159 -13.98 15.80 -2.51
C ILE A 159 -13.49 16.71 -3.63
N ILE A 160 -13.46 16.25 -4.89
CA ILE A 160 -13.17 17.08 -6.05
C ILE A 160 -14.24 18.16 -6.20
N GLU A 161 -15.52 17.80 -6.21
CA GLU A 161 -16.64 18.75 -6.38
C GLU A 161 -16.72 19.75 -5.22
N ALA A 162 -16.54 19.30 -3.98
CA ALA A 162 -16.49 20.17 -2.80
C ALA A 162 -15.32 21.14 -2.86
N SER A 163 -14.17 20.70 -3.36
CA SER A 163 -12.97 21.53 -3.53
C SER A 163 -13.15 22.53 -4.66
N THR A 164 -13.76 22.13 -5.77
CA THR A 164 -14.12 23.02 -6.88
C THR A 164 -15.04 24.15 -6.40
N LYS A 165 -16.10 23.81 -5.67
CA LYS A 165 -17.01 24.81 -5.08
C LYS A 165 -16.31 25.75 -4.10
N ALA A 166 -15.35 25.23 -3.32
CA ALA A 166 -14.59 26.02 -2.35
C ALA A 166 -13.35 26.72 -2.95
N LYS A 167 -13.13 26.62 -4.27
CA LYS A 167 -12.00 27.21 -5.00
C LYS A 167 -10.64 26.88 -4.38
N ARG A 168 -10.37 25.59 -4.14
CA ARG A 168 -9.12 25.09 -3.58
C ARG A 168 -8.55 23.95 -4.42
N PRO A 169 -7.22 23.78 -4.44
CA PRO A 169 -6.57 22.68 -5.13
C PRO A 169 -6.96 21.31 -4.52
N VAL A 170 -6.85 20.27 -5.33
CA VAL A 170 -7.07 18.87 -4.92
C VAL A 170 -5.76 18.11 -5.01
N ILE A 171 -5.49 17.29 -4.00
CA ILE A 171 -4.40 16.33 -3.98
C ILE A 171 -5.00 14.93 -3.82
N ILE A 172 -4.62 13.99 -4.68
CA ILE A 172 -5.01 12.59 -4.53
C ILE A 172 -3.77 11.72 -4.44
N VAL A 173 -3.61 11.03 -3.32
CA VAL A 173 -2.56 10.03 -3.14
C VAL A 173 -3.11 8.68 -3.56
N CYS A 174 -2.61 8.19 -4.69
CA CYS A 174 -3.04 6.98 -5.35
C CYS A 174 -2.24 5.77 -4.85
N ALA A 175 -2.95 4.73 -4.45
CA ALA A 175 -2.41 3.40 -4.18
C ALA A 175 -3.49 2.40 -4.56
N SER A 176 -3.29 1.54 -5.57
CA SER A 176 -4.37 0.65 -5.99
C SER A 176 -3.90 -0.56 -6.80
N GLY A 177 -4.53 -1.69 -6.52
CA GLY A 177 -4.49 -2.89 -7.36
C GLY A 177 -5.48 -2.89 -8.52
N GLY A 178 -6.25 -1.79 -8.73
CA GLY A 178 -7.15 -1.63 -9.87
C GLY A 178 -8.63 -1.53 -9.54
N ALA A 179 -9.50 -1.99 -10.45
CA ALA A 179 -10.95 -1.99 -10.25
C ALA A 179 -11.42 -3.14 -9.33
N ARG A 180 -12.41 -2.87 -8.50
CA ARG A 180 -13.00 -3.84 -7.57
C ARG A 180 -13.92 -4.82 -8.29
N MET A 181 -13.45 -6.04 -8.52
CA MET A 181 -14.17 -7.05 -9.29
C MET A 181 -15.54 -7.42 -8.71
N TYR A 182 -15.71 -7.35 -7.38
CA TYR A 182 -16.96 -7.66 -6.70
C TYR A 182 -18.13 -6.75 -7.11
N GLU A 183 -17.84 -5.55 -7.57
CA GLU A 183 -18.85 -4.58 -8.00
C GLU A 183 -19.00 -4.52 -9.54
N GLY A 184 -18.26 -5.35 -10.29
CA GLY A 184 -18.38 -5.50 -11.73
C GLY A 184 -18.30 -4.15 -12.47
N MET A 185 -19.31 -3.89 -13.32
CA MET A 185 -19.39 -2.67 -14.13
C MET A 185 -19.44 -1.39 -13.28
N LEU A 186 -20.00 -1.43 -12.07
CA LEU A 186 -20.06 -0.27 -11.19
C LEU A 186 -18.66 0.26 -10.83
N SER A 187 -17.68 -0.64 -10.66
CA SER A 187 -16.29 -0.25 -10.47
C SER A 187 -15.70 0.46 -11.69
N LEU A 188 -15.98 -0.03 -12.89
CA LEU A 188 -15.48 0.57 -14.14
C LEU A 188 -16.09 1.95 -14.37
N MET A 189 -17.37 2.12 -14.05
CA MET A 189 -18.06 3.43 -14.19
C MET A 189 -17.49 4.52 -13.28
N GLN A 190 -16.76 4.16 -12.22
CA GLN A 190 -16.08 5.14 -11.37
C GLN A 190 -14.97 5.87 -12.13
N MET A 191 -14.34 5.25 -13.13
CA MET A 191 -13.34 5.93 -13.97
C MET A 191 -13.94 7.13 -14.66
N ALA A 192 -15.05 6.98 -15.36
CA ALA A 192 -15.75 8.07 -16.03
C ALA A 192 -16.23 9.14 -15.05
N LYS A 193 -16.76 8.71 -13.89
CA LYS A 193 -17.28 9.60 -12.85
C LYS A 193 -16.21 10.51 -12.26
N THR A 194 -15.08 9.97 -11.86
CA THR A 194 -13.96 10.73 -11.29
C THR A 194 -13.32 11.64 -12.35
N SER A 195 -13.15 11.16 -13.58
CA SER A 195 -12.60 11.95 -14.68
C SER A 195 -13.52 13.14 -15.03
N GLY A 196 -14.84 12.93 -15.03
CA GLY A 196 -15.80 14.03 -15.26
C GLY A 196 -15.80 15.07 -14.14
N ALA A 197 -15.54 14.68 -12.88
CA ALA A 197 -15.37 15.64 -11.79
C ALA A 197 -14.09 16.46 -11.95
N LEU A 198 -12.98 15.81 -12.34
CA LEU A 198 -11.70 16.49 -12.60
C LEU A 198 -11.79 17.44 -13.79
N ALA A 199 -12.52 17.08 -14.85
CA ALA A 199 -12.74 17.98 -15.98
C ALA A 199 -13.40 19.29 -15.52
N ARG A 200 -14.44 19.22 -14.68
CA ARG A 200 -15.07 20.43 -14.10
C ARG A 200 -14.15 21.21 -13.17
N HIS A 201 -13.25 20.51 -12.46
CA HIS A 201 -12.24 21.13 -11.61
C HIS A 201 -11.22 21.93 -12.44
N ALA A 202 -10.76 21.34 -13.54
CA ALA A 202 -9.87 21.99 -14.51
C ALA A 202 -10.53 23.18 -15.21
N GLU A 203 -11.81 23.06 -15.63
CA GLU A 203 -12.60 24.19 -16.19
C GLU A 203 -12.71 25.37 -15.22
N ALA A 204 -12.70 25.09 -13.90
CA ALA A 204 -12.67 26.12 -12.87
C ALA A 204 -11.28 26.75 -12.65
N GLY A 205 -10.24 26.30 -13.38
CA GLY A 205 -8.87 26.79 -13.28
C GLY A 205 -8.18 26.41 -11.96
N LEU A 206 -8.55 25.28 -11.38
CA LEU A 206 -8.06 24.86 -10.06
C LEU A 206 -7.06 23.70 -10.19
N PRO A 207 -5.91 23.75 -9.50
CA PRO A 207 -4.89 22.72 -9.61
C PRO A 207 -5.30 21.37 -9.04
N TYR A 208 -4.97 20.32 -9.77
CA TYR A 208 -5.02 18.94 -9.33
C TYR A 208 -3.64 18.29 -9.34
N ILE A 209 -3.18 17.79 -8.20
CA ILE A 209 -1.90 17.10 -8.04
C ILE A 209 -2.17 15.62 -7.76
N ALA A 210 -1.69 14.74 -8.64
CA ALA A 210 -1.71 13.31 -8.44
C ALA A 210 -0.39 12.86 -7.81
N VAL A 211 -0.45 12.07 -6.74
CA VAL A 211 0.72 11.44 -6.10
C VAL A 211 0.60 9.93 -6.25
N LEU A 212 1.48 9.34 -7.06
CA LEU A 212 1.45 7.93 -7.39
C LEU A 212 2.36 7.14 -6.45
N THR A 213 1.79 6.18 -5.74
CA THR A 213 2.54 5.32 -4.82
C THR A 213 2.53 3.86 -5.27
N ASN A 214 3.31 3.03 -4.62
CA ASN A 214 3.49 1.62 -4.98
C ASN A 214 2.42 0.72 -4.33
N PRO A 215 1.57 0.01 -5.11
CA PRO A 215 1.36 0.12 -6.56
C PRO A 215 0.24 1.09 -6.93
N THR A 216 0.24 1.64 -8.14
CA THR A 216 -0.88 2.35 -8.75
C THR A 216 -1.19 1.74 -10.10
N THR A 217 -2.27 0.95 -10.20
CA THR A 217 -2.52 0.11 -11.38
C THR A 217 -3.94 0.16 -11.91
N ALA A 218 -4.11 -0.37 -13.11
CA ALA A 218 -5.37 -0.65 -13.79
C ALA A 218 -6.33 0.56 -13.85
N GLY A 219 -7.58 0.42 -13.42
CA GLY A 219 -8.61 1.45 -13.53
C GLY A 219 -8.29 2.76 -12.78
N VAL A 220 -7.49 2.73 -11.72
CA VAL A 220 -7.04 3.93 -11.03
C VAL A 220 -5.99 4.66 -11.88
N MET A 221 -4.99 3.93 -12.38
CA MET A 221 -4.00 4.49 -13.31
C MET A 221 -4.66 5.03 -14.57
N ALA A 222 -5.64 4.33 -15.14
CA ALA A 222 -6.35 4.73 -16.35
C ALA A 222 -7.45 5.80 -16.15
N SER A 223 -7.50 6.44 -14.99
CA SER A 223 -8.45 7.50 -14.69
C SER A 223 -7.80 8.66 -13.92
N PHE A 224 -8.22 8.93 -12.70
CA PHE A 224 -7.76 10.10 -11.96
C PHE A 224 -6.25 10.13 -11.67
N ALA A 225 -5.54 8.99 -11.63
CA ALA A 225 -4.10 8.98 -11.35
C ALA A 225 -3.24 9.63 -12.45
N THR A 226 -3.70 9.64 -13.71
CA THR A 226 -2.99 10.23 -14.86
C THR A 226 -3.61 11.52 -15.38
N LEU A 227 -4.56 12.08 -14.65
CA LEU A 227 -5.23 13.32 -15.02
C LEU A 227 -4.77 14.53 -14.17
N GLY A 228 -3.65 14.37 -13.42
CA GLY A 228 -3.04 15.47 -12.67
C GLY A 228 -2.52 16.57 -13.59
N ASP A 229 -2.71 17.83 -13.20
CA ASP A 229 -1.97 18.94 -13.81
C ASP A 229 -0.47 18.79 -13.53
N ILE A 230 -0.15 18.20 -12.35
CA ILE A 230 1.18 17.73 -11.99
C ILE A 230 1.03 16.32 -11.41
N THR A 231 1.84 15.41 -11.93
CA THR A 231 1.87 14.00 -11.50
C THR A 231 3.21 13.67 -10.85
N LEU A 232 3.19 13.45 -9.55
CA LEU A 232 4.34 13.07 -8.75
C LEU A 232 4.33 11.56 -8.48
N ALA A 233 5.50 10.93 -8.40
CA ALA A 233 5.60 9.52 -8.01
C ALA A 233 6.61 9.30 -6.90
N GLU A 234 6.35 8.32 -6.02
CA GLU A 234 7.38 7.85 -5.09
C GLU A 234 8.44 7.01 -5.85
N PRO A 235 9.73 7.05 -5.42
CA PRO A 235 10.78 6.27 -6.05
C PRO A 235 10.44 4.78 -6.16
N ARG A 236 10.69 4.18 -7.32
CA ARG A 236 10.46 2.78 -7.66
C ARG A 236 9.01 2.32 -7.50
N ALA A 237 8.05 3.23 -7.44
CA ALA A 237 6.65 2.87 -7.44
C ALA A 237 6.29 2.13 -8.74
N MET A 238 5.56 1.02 -8.59
CA MET A 238 4.99 0.31 -9.73
C MET A 238 3.73 1.02 -10.19
N ILE A 239 3.75 1.53 -11.41
CA ILE A 239 2.66 2.33 -11.99
C ILE A 239 2.39 1.81 -13.40
N GLY A 240 1.18 1.32 -13.64
CA GLY A 240 0.86 0.77 -14.94
C GLY A 240 -0.58 0.28 -15.06
N PHE A 241 -1.04 0.04 -16.29
CA PHE A 241 -2.41 -0.45 -16.49
C PHE A 241 -2.54 -1.92 -16.11
N ALA A 242 -1.86 -2.80 -16.81
CA ALA A 242 -1.85 -4.22 -16.49
C ALA A 242 -0.59 -4.59 -15.70
N GLY A 243 -0.74 -5.44 -14.69
CA GLY A 243 0.42 -5.94 -13.94
C GLY A 243 1.41 -6.70 -14.86
N PRO A 244 2.73 -6.68 -14.57
CA PRO A 244 3.75 -7.31 -15.41
C PRO A 244 3.51 -8.79 -15.69
N ARG A 245 2.89 -9.50 -14.73
CA ARG A 245 2.52 -10.91 -14.90
C ARG A 245 1.45 -11.08 -15.98
N VAL A 246 0.40 -10.26 -15.95
CA VAL A 246 -0.70 -10.32 -16.92
C VAL A 246 -0.19 -10.04 -18.32
N ILE A 247 0.68 -9.02 -18.48
CA ILE A 247 1.25 -8.70 -19.78
C ILE A 247 2.05 -9.88 -20.34
N ARG A 248 2.95 -10.46 -19.54
CA ARG A 248 3.76 -11.62 -19.96
C ARG A 248 2.91 -12.83 -20.33
N GLU A 249 1.87 -13.13 -19.54
CA GLU A 249 0.96 -14.26 -19.81
C GLU A 249 0.10 -14.03 -21.06
N THR A 250 -0.20 -12.77 -21.41
CA THR A 250 -1.05 -12.42 -22.55
C THR A 250 -0.24 -12.25 -23.84
N THR A 251 0.91 -11.58 -23.78
CA THR A 251 1.70 -11.23 -24.95
C THR A 251 2.82 -12.22 -25.23
N HIS A 252 3.19 -13.07 -24.26
CA HIS A 252 4.33 -13.98 -24.29
C HIS A 252 5.67 -13.28 -24.58
N GLN A 253 5.76 -11.97 -24.25
CA GLN A 253 6.96 -11.16 -24.45
C GLN A 253 7.61 -10.83 -23.10
N GLU A 254 8.94 -10.72 -23.12
CA GLU A 254 9.66 -10.17 -21.98
C GLU A 254 9.50 -8.66 -21.94
N LEU A 255 9.32 -8.13 -20.74
CA LEU A 255 9.17 -6.70 -20.54
C LEU A 255 10.55 -6.03 -20.48
N PRO A 256 10.68 -4.78 -20.97
CA PRO A 256 11.90 -4.01 -20.82
C PRO A 256 12.32 -3.90 -19.35
N ALA A 257 13.63 -3.76 -19.12
CA ALA A 257 14.15 -3.53 -17.77
C ALA A 257 13.54 -2.25 -17.18
N GLY A 258 13.10 -2.34 -15.92
CA GLY A 258 12.45 -1.20 -15.24
C GLY A 258 11.05 -0.85 -15.73
N PHE A 259 10.45 -1.62 -16.62
CA PHE A 259 9.10 -1.36 -17.13
C PHE A 259 8.08 -1.14 -16.00
N GLN A 260 7.26 -0.11 -16.14
CA GLN A 260 6.25 0.31 -15.16
C GLN A 260 6.81 0.79 -13.80
N THR A 261 8.09 1.10 -13.69
CA THR A 261 8.61 1.84 -12.52
C THR A 261 8.39 3.34 -12.71
N ALA A 262 8.40 4.08 -11.60
CA ALA A 262 8.34 5.55 -11.64
C ALA A 262 9.45 6.13 -12.52
N GLU A 263 10.66 5.56 -12.44
CA GLU A 263 11.82 5.97 -13.24
C GLU A 263 11.57 5.78 -14.74
N PHE A 264 11.00 4.64 -15.12
CA PHE A 264 10.63 4.38 -16.52
C PHE A 264 9.57 5.39 -17.01
N LEU A 265 8.57 5.69 -16.18
CA LEU A 265 7.52 6.63 -16.55
C LEU A 265 8.05 8.07 -16.68
N LEU A 266 8.97 8.47 -15.82
CA LEU A 266 9.63 9.78 -15.89
C LEU A 266 10.43 9.91 -17.19
N GLU A 267 11.24 8.90 -17.55
CA GLU A 267 12.02 8.87 -18.78
C GLU A 267 11.14 8.97 -20.04
N HIS A 268 9.91 8.44 -19.97
CA HIS A 268 8.95 8.48 -21.08
C HIS A 268 7.96 9.65 -21.01
N GLY A 269 8.14 10.58 -20.08
CA GLY A 269 7.30 11.78 -19.97
C GLY A 269 5.87 11.51 -19.52
N LEU A 270 5.63 10.41 -18.78
CA LEU A 270 4.30 10.03 -18.27
C LEU A 270 4.04 10.52 -16.85
N ILE A 271 5.06 11.00 -16.16
CA ILE A 271 4.99 11.71 -14.88
C ILE A 271 5.97 12.88 -14.89
N ASP A 272 5.76 13.86 -14.00
CA ASP A 272 6.54 15.09 -13.99
C ASP A 272 7.77 15.01 -13.08
N GLU A 273 7.66 14.34 -11.92
CA GLU A 273 8.76 14.26 -10.97
C GLU A 273 8.68 13.02 -10.08
N ILE A 274 9.86 12.49 -9.71
CA ILE A 274 10.01 11.45 -8.68
C ILE A 274 10.43 12.11 -7.37
N VAL A 275 9.54 12.05 -6.37
CA VAL A 275 9.72 12.74 -5.10
C VAL A 275 9.80 11.73 -3.95
N PRO A 276 10.93 11.66 -3.23
CA PRO A 276 11.02 10.88 -2.00
C PRO A 276 9.97 11.33 -0.98
N ARG A 277 9.39 10.38 -0.25
CA ARG A 277 8.30 10.61 0.72
C ARG A 277 8.59 11.73 1.71
N ALA A 278 9.81 11.83 2.21
CA ALA A 278 10.21 12.87 3.14
C ALA A 278 10.14 14.30 2.57
N LYS A 279 10.25 14.45 1.23
CA LYS A 279 10.17 15.73 0.53
C LYS A 279 8.80 16.03 -0.06
N MET A 280 7.90 15.05 -0.07
CA MET A 280 6.62 15.13 -0.78
C MET A 280 5.78 16.33 -0.35
N ARG A 281 5.67 16.57 0.97
CA ARG A 281 4.90 17.70 1.50
C ARG A 281 5.43 19.05 1.03
N GLU A 282 6.74 19.27 1.11
CA GLU A 282 7.39 20.54 0.70
C GLU A 282 7.26 20.76 -0.81
N THR A 283 7.45 19.71 -1.61
CA THR A 283 7.28 19.77 -3.07
C THR A 283 5.86 20.17 -3.43
N ILE A 284 4.85 19.53 -2.84
CA ILE A 284 3.44 19.85 -3.11
C ILE A 284 3.13 21.30 -2.70
N ILE A 285 3.59 21.77 -1.54
CA ILE A 285 3.39 23.17 -1.11
C ILE A 285 3.99 24.14 -2.12
N THR A 286 5.21 23.88 -2.59
CA THR A 286 5.89 24.71 -3.59
C THR A 286 5.11 24.78 -4.89
N ILE A 287 4.64 23.61 -5.38
CA ILE A 287 3.84 23.52 -6.60
C ILE A 287 2.54 24.32 -6.44
N ILE A 288 1.79 24.11 -5.36
CA ILE A 288 0.53 24.83 -5.13
C ILE A 288 0.75 26.34 -5.08
N ARG A 289 1.78 26.79 -4.37
CA ARG A 289 2.12 28.23 -4.31
C ARG A 289 2.37 28.82 -5.68
N ASN A 290 3.16 28.15 -6.49
CA ASN A 290 3.46 28.60 -7.86
C ASN A 290 2.23 28.63 -8.75
N LEU A 291 1.34 27.63 -8.65
CA LEU A 291 0.13 27.55 -9.47
C LEU A 291 -1.00 28.49 -9.01
N THR A 292 -1.04 28.85 -7.72
CA THR A 292 -2.13 29.67 -7.16
C THR A 292 -1.73 31.11 -6.84
N GLY A 293 -0.45 31.44 -6.93
CA GLY A 293 0.07 32.78 -6.58
C GLY A 293 -0.05 33.15 -5.10
N LYS A 294 -0.06 32.15 -4.20
CA LYS A 294 -0.27 32.32 -2.75
C LYS A 294 0.99 32.04 -1.95
#